data_f6e237ae1951c2f76fc39c6dbfd7ad97
#
_entry.id   f6e237ae1951c2f76fc39c6dbfd7ad97
#
_cell.length_a   1.000
_cell.length_b   1.000
_cell.length_c   1.000
_cell.angle_alpha   90.00
_cell.angle_beta   90.00
_cell.angle_gamma   90.00
#
_symmetry.space_group_name_H-M   'P 1'
#
loop_
_entity.id
_entity.type
_entity.pdbx_description
1 polymer ?
#
loop_
_entity_poly.entity_id
_entity_poly.type
_entity_poly.pdbx_seq_one_letter_code
_entity_poly.pdbx_strand_id
1 'polypeptide(L)'
;MAHIEPEAGWQLWRAPDWKFPSTSLPALEAVQLAKEQSLEASERLDLALRRAFWAESRSIGAYAVVLAVAKETEGVDPRPIAEGLAEGRARALIARDFLCAKEHGVMCSPHFYLPDGSDHANPGVAARWHGAYGTGFPEVTANDRGVYEAILERAAD
;
A
#
# COMPACT_ATOMS: atom_id res chain seq x y z
N MET A 1 -7.15 -4.35 14.03
CA MET A 1 -7.43 -3.82 12.66
C MET A 1 -8.82 -4.21 12.17
N ALA A 2 -9.20 -5.50 12.14
CA ALA A 2 -10.51 -5.94 11.63
C ALA A 2 -11.74 -5.30 12.33
N HIS A 3 -11.63 -4.88 13.59
CA HIS A 3 -12.69 -4.18 14.29
C HIS A 3 -12.80 -2.68 13.95
N ILE A 4 -11.77 -2.09 13.33
CA ILE A 4 -11.76 -0.70 12.87
C ILE A 4 -12.38 -0.61 11.47
N GLU A 5 -12.11 -1.61 10.63
CA GLU A 5 -12.57 -1.72 9.25
C GLU A 5 -13.15 -3.12 8.99
N PRO A 6 -14.32 -3.45 9.55
CA PRO A 6 -14.88 -4.80 9.44
C PRO A 6 -15.21 -5.19 7.98
N GLU A 7 -15.60 -4.22 7.16
CA GLU A 7 -15.93 -4.45 5.75
C GLU A 7 -14.71 -4.69 4.86
N ALA A 8 -13.51 -4.34 5.31
CA ALA A 8 -12.29 -4.62 4.57
C ALA A 8 -11.98 -6.12 4.48
N GLY A 9 -12.61 -6.95 5.32
CA GLY A 9 -12.44 -8.40 5.31
C GLY A 9 -11.06 -8.89 5.77
N TRP A 10 -10.28 -8.03 6.42
CA TRP A 10 -8.92 -8.36 6.84
C TRP A 10 -8.87 -9.52 7.81
N GLN A 11 -7.95 -10.43 7.56
CA GLN A 11 -7.78 -11.67 8.30
C GLN A 11 -6.31 -12.05 8.44
N LEU A 12 -6.03 -12.99 9.33
CA LEU A 12 -4.74 -13.67 9.34
C LEU A 12 -4.57 -14.49 8.06
N TRP A 13 -3.31 -14.68 7.66
CA TRP A 13 -2.98 -15.48 6.49
C TRP A 13 -3.55 -16.90 6.61
N ARG A 14 -4.29 -17.36 5.60
CA ARG A 14 -4.99 -18.65 5.57
C ARG A 14 -4.49 -19.62 4.51
N ALA A 15 -3.69 -19.13 3.56
CA ALA A 15 -3.03 -20.00 2.60
C ALA A 15 -1.84 -20.72 3.25
N PRO A 16 -1.32 -21.81 2.67
CA PRO A 16 -0.12 -22.46 3.18
C PRO A 16 1.06 -21.51 3.32
N ASP A 17 1.88 -21.65 4.37
CA ASP A 17 2.98 -20.73 4.71
C ASP A 17 3.98 -20.52 3.58
N TRP A 18 4.25 -21.57 2.80
CA TRP A 18 5.15 -21.47 1.64
C TRP A 18 4.62 -20.56 0.50
N LYS A 19 3.33 -20.17 0.53
CA LYS A 19 2.74 -19.17 -0.37
C LYS A 19 2.82 -17.74 0.16
N PHE A 20 3.27 -17.56 1.40
CA PHE A 20 3.43 -16.22 1.94
C PHE A 20 4.46 -15.45 1.11
N PRO A 21 4.16 -14.24 0.63
CA PRO A 21 5.08 -13.51 -0.23
C PRO A 21 6.34 -13.09 0.52
N SER A 22 7.50 -13.36 -0.05
CA SER A 22 8.80 -12.91 0.47
C SER A 22 9.10 -11.45 0.12
N THR A 23 8.34 -10.87 -0.80
CA THR A 23 8.50 -9.49 -1.27
C THR A 23 7.18 -8.93 -1.78
N SER A 24 7.01 -7.61 -1.69
CA SER A 24 5.91 -6.86 -2.29
C SER A 24 6.32 -6.14 -3.60
N LEU A 25 7.57 -6.27 -4.03
CA LEU A 25 8.07 -5.55 -5.22
C LEU A 25 7.21 -5.75 -6.47
N PRO A 26 6.75 -6.96 -6.85
CA PRO A 26 5.88 -7.14 -8.01
C PRO A 26 4.58 -6.33 -7.93
N ALA A 27 3.99 -6.23 -6.75
CA ALA A 27 2.79 -5.43 -6.52
C ALA A 27 3.08 -3.92 -6.66
N LEU A 28 4.18 -3.45 -6.06
CA LEU A 28 4.60 -2.04 -6.16
C LEU A 28 4.94 -1.66 -7.62
N GLU A 29 5.67 -2.52 -8.34
CA GLU A 29 5.96 -2.32 -9.77
C GLU A 29 4.67 -2.21 -10.58
N ALA A 30 3.69 -3.09 -10.36
CA ALA A 30 2.41 -3.07 -11.07
C ALA A 30 1.61 -1.78 -10.79
N VAL A 31 1.58 -1.31 -9.55
CA VAL A 31 0.92 -0.04 -9.18
C VAL A 31 1.59 1.14 -9.89
N GLN A 32 2.93 1.17 -9.96
CA GLN A 32 3.64 2.22 -10.72
C GLN A 32 3.34 2.16 -12.22
N LEU A 33 3.25 0.96 -12.81
CA LEU A 33 2.88 0.80 -14.23
C LEU A 33 1.42 1.20 -14.49
N ALA A 34 0.52 0.95 -13.53
CA ALA A 34 -0.87 1.38 -13.65
C ALA A 34 -1.02 2.91 -13.66
N LYS A 35 -0.07 3.67 -13.06
CA LYS A 35 -0.04 5.15 -13.16
C LYS A 35 0.18 5.64 -14.60
N GLU A 36 0.81 4.84 -15.47
CA GLU A 36 0.95 5.16 -16.90
C GLU A 36 -0.41 5.17 -17.61
N GLN A 37 -1.42 4.46 -17.07
CA GLN A 37 -2.79 4.46 -17.59
C GLN A 37 -3.58 5.65 -17.01
N SER A 38 -3.67 5.75 -15.69
CA SER A 38 -4.23 6.86 -14.95
C SER A 38 -3.93 6.72 -13.45
N LEU A 39 -4.04 7.81 -12.68
CA LEU A 39 -3.97 7.75 -11.21
C LEU A 39 -5.09 6.88 -10.64
N GLU A 40 -6.29 6.98 -11.22
CA GLU A 40 -7.45 6.18 -10.79
C GLU A 40 -7.20 4.67 -10.99
N ALA A 41 -6.63 4.26 -12.13
CA ALA A 41 -6.26 2.86 -12.38
C ALA A 41 -5.23 2.36 -11.34
N SER A 42 -4.25 3.19 -11.01
CA SER A 42 -3.24 2.91 -9.99
C SER A 42 -3.86 2.73 -8.60
N GLU A 43 -4.75 3.62 -8.19
CA GLU A 43 -5.43 3.54 -6.89
C GLU A 43 -6.33 2.31 -6.78
N ARG A 44 -7.10 2.01 -7.83
CA ARG A 44 -7.94 0.81 -7.89
C ARG A 44 -7.11 -0.46 -7.77
N LEU A 45 -5.98 -0.52 -8.49
CA LEU A 45 -5.09 -1.67 -8.43
C LEU A 45 -4.40 -1.82 -7.07
N ASP A 46 -3.93 -0.71 -6.46
CA ASP A 46 -3.33 -0.75 -5.13
C ASP A 46 -4.31 -1.30 -4.09
N LEU A 47 -5.54 -0.79 -4.09
CA LEU A 47 -6.59 -1.28 -3.19
C LEU A 47 -6.90 -2.77 -3.43
N ALA A 48 -7.02 -3.20 -4.70
CA ALA A 48 -7.28 -4.59 -5.05
C ALA A 48 -6.15 -5.53 -4.60
N LEU A 49 -4.88 -5.13 -4.76
CA LEU A 49 -3.72 -5.89 -4.30
C LEU A 49 -3.64 -5.97 -2.77
N ARG A 50 -3.98 -4.89 -2.06
CA ARG A 50 -4.10 -4.92 -0.59
C ARG A 50 -5.18 -5.89 -0.13
N ARG A 51 -6.36 -5.90 -0.76
CA ARG A 51 -7.44 -6.85 -0.47
C ARG A 51 -7.02 -8.28 -0.79
N ALA A 52 -6.39 -8.51 -1.93
CA ALA A 52 -5.87 -9.82 -2.32
C ALA A 52 -4.92 -10.40 -1.26
N PHE A 53 -4.04 -9.59 -0.70
CA PHE A 53 -3.13 -10.01 0.36
C PHE A 53 -3.83 -10.15 1.72
N TRP A 54 -4.43 -9.06 2.22
CA TRP A 54 -4.92 -8.99 3.60
C TRP A 54 -6.26 -9.70 3.83
N ALA A 55 -7.12 -9.78 2.82
CA ALA A 55 -8.43 -10.40 2.94
C ALA A 55 -8.50 -11.80 2.32
N GLU A 56 -7.72 -12.06 1.25
CA GLU A 56 -7.85 -13.27 0.44
C GLU A 56 -6.65 -14.22 0.54
N SER A 57 -5.58 -13.82 1.24
CA SER A 57 -4.33 -14.60 1.35
C SER A 57 -3.72 -14.99 -0.01
N ARG A 58 -3.75 -14.05 -0.98
CA ARG A 58 -3.11 -14.21 -2.30
C ARG A 58 -1.67 -13.71 -2.25
N SER A 59 -0.75 -14.46 -2.85
CA SER A 59 0.69 -14.16 -2.84
C SER A 59 1.04 -13.06 -3.85
N ILE A 60 0.90 -11.81 -3.47
CA ILE A 60 1.21 -10.63 -4.31
C ILE A 60 2.70 -10.48 -4.67
N GLY A 61 3.57 -11.36 -4.16
CA GLY A 61 4.97 -11.46 -4.57
C GLY A 61 5.18 -12.21 -5.88
N ALA A 62 4.13 -12.82 -6.45
CA ALA A 62 4.19 -13.55 -7.70
C ALA A 62 3.53 -12.77 -8.84
N TYR A 63 4.23 -12.55 -9.96
CA TYR A 63 3.70 -11.84 -11.12
C TYR A 63 2.36 -12.40 -11.62
N ALA A 64 2.21 -13.72 -11.66
CA ALA A 64 0.97 -14.35 -12.09
C ALA A 64 -0.23 -13.95 -11.21
N VAL A 65 -0.04 -13.82 -9.90
CA VAL A 65 -1.08 -13.37 -8.97
C VAL A 65 -1.38 -11.89 -9.15
N VAL A 66 -0.34 -11.06 -9.30
CA VAL A 66 -0.49 -9.61 -9.53
C VAL A 66 -1.26 -9.34 -10.82
N LEU A 67 -0.91 -10.05 -11.90
CA LEU A 67 -1.61 -9.91 -13.19
C LEU A 67 -3.05 -10.44 -13.15
N ALA A 68 -3.32 -11.49 -12.37
CA ALA A 68 -4.68 -11.95 -12.15
C ALA A 68 -5.52 -10.89 -11.43
N VAL A 69 -4.97 -10.26 -10.37
CA VAL A 69 -5.64 -9.15 -9.68
C VAL A 69 -5.87 -7.96 -10.62
N ALA A 70 -4.86 -7.58 -11.42
CA ALA A 70 -5.01 -6.49 -12.38
C ALA A 70 -6.13 -6.77 -13.41
N LYS A 71 -6.24 -8.02 -13.88
CA LYS A 71 -7.30 -8.44 -14.80
C LYS A 71 -8.71 -8.40 -14.15
N GLU A 72 -8.79 -8.66 -12.85
CA GLU A 72 -10.03 -8.65 -12.07
C GLU A 72 -10.44 -7.21 -11.68
N THR A 73 -9.53 -6.23 -11.79
CA THR A 73 -9.75 -4.85 -11.36
C THR A 73 -10.39 -4.04 -12.49
N GLU A 74 -11.59 -3.53 -12.25
CA GLU A 74 -12.29 -2.67 -13.21
C GLU A 74 -11.50 -1.40 -13.52
N GLY A 75 -11.43 -1.04 -14.81
CA GLY A 75 -10.72 0.17 -15.26
C GLY A 75 -9.20 0.03 -15.34
N VAL A 76 -8.65 -1.18 -15.20
CA VAL A 76 -7.22 -1.48 -15.33
C VAL A 76 -7.00 -2.40 -16.55
N ASP A 77 -6.16 -1.98 -17.50
CA ASP A 77 -5.67 -2.87 -18.58
C ASP A 77 -4.45 -3.65 -18.07
N PRO A 78 -4.52 -4.99 -17.94
CA PRO A 78 -3.40 -5.78 -17.45
C PRO A 78 -2.26 -5.95 -18.48
N ARG A 79 -2.47 -5.67 -19.77
CA ARG A 79 -1.47 -5.91 -20.82
C ARG A 79 -0.24 -5.00 -20.69
N PRO A 80 -0.37 -3.65 -20.59
CA PRO A 80 0.78 -2.77 -20.39
C PRO A 80 1.52 -3.07 -19.07
N ILE A 81 0.79 -3.53 -18.05
CA ILE A 81 1.38 -3.94 -16.77
C ILE A 81 2.23 -5.21 -16.97
N ALA A 82 1.72 -6.21 -17.69
CA ALA A 82 2.47 -7.45 -17.98
C ALA A 82 3.76 -7.18 -18.76
N GLU A 83 3.69 -6.33 -19.79
CA GLU A 83 4.84 -5.90 -20.58
C GLU A 83 5.86 -5.16 -19.72
N GLY A 84 5.42 -4.16 -18.94
CA GLY A 84 6.30 -3.38 -18.08
C GLY A 84 6.96 -4.19 -16.96
N LEU A 85 6.25 -5.18 -16.41
CA LEU A 85 6.83 -6.12 -15.43
C LEU A 85 7.90 -7.00 -16.07
N ALA A 86 7.65 -7.52 -17.29
CA ALA A 86 8.63 -8.33 -18.04
C ALA A 86 9.91 -7.54 -18.37
N GLU A 87 9.77 -6.27 -18.73
CA GLU A 87 10.86 -5.35 -19.04
C GLU A 87 11.55 -4.78 -17.79
N GLY A 88 10.94 -4.88 -16.61
CA GLY A 88 11.42 -4.27 -15.37
C GLY A 88 11.35 -2.74 -15.37
N ARG A 89 10.44 -2.15 -16.15
CA ARG A 89 10.34 -0.71 -16.43
C ARG A 89 10.14 0.13 -15.17
N ALA A 90 9.37 -0.37 -14.19
CA ALA A 90 9.09 0.34 -12.94
C ALA A 90 10.19 0.21 -11.87
N ARG A 91 11.17 -0.67 -12.02
CA ARG A 91 12.18 -0.95 -10.96
C ARG A 91 12.98 0.27 -10.56
N ALA A 92 13.41 1.06 -11.54
CA ALA A 92 14.17 2.29 -11.26
C ALA A 92 13.33 3.33 -10.51
N LEU A 93 12.03 3.41 -10.78
CA LEU A 93 11.11 4.30 -10.09
C LEU A 93 10.94 3.86 -8.63
N ILE A 94 10.72 2.56 -8.38
CA ILE A 94 10.62 2.02 -7.02
C ILE A 94 11.91 2.26 -6.23
N ALA A 95 13.08 2.04 -6.85
CA ALA A 95 14.37 2.30 -6.20
C ALA A 95 14.54 3.79 -5.83
N ARG A 96 14.15 4.70 -6.71
CA ARG A 96 14.17 6.14 -6.46
C ARG A 96 13.22 6.52 -5.33
N ASP A 97 11.99 6.01 -5.34
CA ASP A 97 10.99 6.30 -4.31
C ASP A 97 11.47 5.79 -2.94
N PHE A 98 12.13 4.63 -2.89
CA PHE A 98 12.72 4.10 -1.67
C PHE A 98 13.84 5.02 -1.13
N LEU A 99 14.73 5.52 -2.00
CA LEU A 99 15.79 6.46 -1.61
C LEU A 99 15.19 7.78 -1.12
N CYS A 100 14.20 8.31 -1.83
CA CYS A 100 13.48 9.53 -1.44
C CYS A 100 12.82 9.37 -0.05
N ALA A 101 12.13 8.26 0.19
CA ALA A 101 11.53 7.97 1.48
C ALA A 101 12.57 7.90 2.61
N LYS A 102 13.75 7.34 2.34
CA LYS A 102 14.86 7.28 3.29
C LYS A 102 15.43 8.66 3.59
N GLU A 103 15.64 9.50 2.57
CA GLU A 103 16.15 10.87 2.70
C GLU A 103 15.20 11.75 3.51
N HIS A 104 13.90 11.61 3.32
CA HIS A 104 12.88 12.35 4.06
C HIS A 104 12.51 11.73 5.41
N GLY A 105 13.16 10.65 5.82
CA GLY A 105 12.92 10.03 7.11
C GLY A 105 11.53 9.41 7.26
N VAL A 106 10.94 8.90 6.16
CA VAL A 106 9.62 8.25 6.20
C VAL A 106 9.69 7.01 7.09
N MET A 107 8.97 7.03 8.21
CA MET A 107 8.97 5.97 9.22
C MET A 107 7.71 5.11 9.21
N CYS A 108 6.65 5.57 8.55
CA CYS A 108 5.35 4.90 8.53
C CYS A 108 4.57 5.21 7.27
N SER A 109 3.42 4.59 7.10
CA SER A 109 2.47 4.83 6.02
C SER A 109 1.06 4.90 6.62
N PRO A 110 0.31 5.99 6.34
CA PRO A 110 0.66 7.12 5.49
C PRO A 110 1.59 8.14 6.18
N HIS A 111 2.41 8.86 5.38
CA HIS A 111 3.20 10.01 5.80
C HIS A 111 3.01 11.13 4.76
N PHE A 112 2.44 12.26 5.17
CA PHE A 112 2.13 13.40 4.31
C PHE A 112 3.16 14.50 4.51
N TYR A 113 3.63 15.08 3.42
CA TYR A 113 4.47 16.27 3.38
C TYR A 113 3.71 17.37 2.68
N LEU A 114 3.55 18.52 3.33
CA LEU A 114 2.76 19.63 2.81
C LEU A 114 3.66 20.73 2.20
N PRO A 115 3.12 21.57 1.29
CA PRO A 115 3.85 22.66 0.68
C PRO A 115 4.41 23.68 1.69
N ASP A 116 3.77 23.83 2.85
CA ASP A 116 4.20 24.72 3.95
C ASP A 116 5.41 24.17 4.74
N GLY A 117 5.95 23.00 4.35
CA GLY A 117 7.07 22.33 5.00
C GLY A 117 6.69 21.51 6.23
N SER A 118 5.42 21.46 6.61
CA SER A 118 4.97 20.56 7.67
C SER A 118 4.83 19.11 7.19
N ASP A 119 4.97 18.16 8.11
CA ASP A 119 4.75 16.75 7.82
C ASP A 119 3.85 16.11 8.87
N HIS A 120 3.14 15.05 8.47
CA HIS A 120 2.18 14.33 9.30
C HIS A 120 2.34 12.82 9.11
N ALA A 121 2.95 12.17 10.10
CA ALA A 121 3.16 10.72 10.12
C ALA A 121 1.97 10.04 10.78
N ASN A 122 1.26 9.17 10.07
CA ASN A 122 0.10 8.41 10.57
C ASN A 122 -0.96 9.30 11.25
N PRO A 123 -1.39 10.42 10.62
CA PRO A 123 -2.24 11.40 11.28
C PRO A 123 -3.55 10.78 11.78
N GLY A 124 -4.01 11.24 12.94
CA GLY A 124 -5.25 10.77 13.54
C GLY A 124 -5.17 9.38 14.19
N VAL A 125 -4.06 8.66 14.07
CA VAL A 125 -3.90 7.34 14.67
C VAL A 125 -3.02 7.41 15.91
N ALA A 126 -3.56 6.96 17.04
CA ALA A 126 -2.78 6.69 18.23
C ALA A 126 -2.72 5.18 18.49
N ALA A 127 -1.54 4.69 18.87
CA ALA A 127 -1.34 3.29 19.17
C ALA A 127 -0.49 3.10 20.42
N ARG A 128 -0.81 2.06 21.19
CA ARG A 128 0.00 1.57 22.30
C ARG A 128 0.65 0.26 21.89
N TRP A 129 1.96 0.16 22.09
CA TRP A 129 2.69 -1.08 21.83
C TRP A 129 2.62 -2.02 23.03
N HIS A 130 2.29 -3.28 22.81
CA HIS A 130 2.29 -4.33 23.82
C HIS A 130 3.39 -5.35 23.50
N GLY A 131 4.24 -5.65 24.51
CA GLY A 131 5.35 -6.59 24.37
C GLY A 131 6.63 -5.97 23.79
N ALA A 132 7.63 -6.80 23.51
CA ALA A 132 8.90 -6.37 22.97
C ALA A 132 8.79 -6.02 21.48
N TYR A 133 9.62 -5.09 21.00
CA TYR A 133 9.72 -4.80 19.57
C TYR A 133 10.10 -6.07 18.79
N GLY A 134 9.39 -6.32 17.69
CA GLY A 134 9.57 -7.50 16.85
C GLY A 134 8.74 -8.73 17.25
N THR A 135 8.26 -8.81 18.52
CA THR A 135 7.40 -9.90 18.98
C THR A 135 6.07 -9.42 19.55
N GLY A 136 5.96 -8.11 19.81
CA GLY A 136 4.75 -7.48 20.30
C GLY A 136 3.80 -7.07 19.18
N PHE A 137 2.72 -6.38 19.55
CA PHE A 137 1.72 -5.86 18.62
C PHE A 137 1.24 -4.47 19.04
N PRO A 138 0.85 -3.62 18.06
CA PRO A 138 0.21 -2.34 18.37
C PRO A 138 -1.28 -2.53 18.64
N GLU A 139 -1.76 -1.90 19.69
CA GLU A 139 -3.18 -1.66 19.95
C GLU A 139 -3.51 -0.25 19.47
N VAL A 140 -4.40 -0.11 18.51
CA VAL A 140 -4.90 1.21 18.09
C VAL A 140 -5.85 1.72 19.16
N THR A 141 -5.48 2.83 19.79
CA THR A 141 -6.23 3.46 20.90
C THR A 141 -7.09 4.63 20.43
N ALA A 142 -6.76 5.24 19.28
CA ALA A 142 -7.57 6.25 18.61
C ALA A 142 -7.39 6.19 17.10
N ASN A 143 -8.47 6.54 16.36
CA ASN A 143 -8.47 6.66 14.93
C ASN A 143 -9.42 7.80 14.54
N ASP A 144 -8.88 9.02 14.47
CA ASP A 144 -9.61 10.22 14.09
C ASP A 144 -9.39 10.49 12.58
N ARG A 145 -10.43 10.27 11.79
CA ARG A 145 -10.40 10.50 10.33
C ARG A 145 -10.58 11.97 9.96
N GLY A 146 -11.12 12.82 10.84
CA GLY A 146 -11.33 14.24 10.59
C GLY A 146 -10.02 15.00 10.37
N VAL A 147 -8.90 14.46 10.87
CA VAL A 147 -7.56 15.03 10.66
C VAL A 147 -7.18 15.11 9.17
N TYR A 148 -7.67 14.17 8.36
CA TYR A 148 -7.35 14.17 6.91
C TYR A 148 -7.99 15.34 6.16
N GLU A 149 -9.20 15.76 6.55
CA GLU A 149 -9.87 16.94 5.97
C GLU A 149 -9.04 18.20 6.24
N ALA A 150 -8.57 18.39 7.47
CA ALA A 150 -7.71 19.51 7.84
C ALA A 150 -6.36 19.52 7.09
N ILE A 151 -5.78 18.33 6.82
CA ILE A 151 -4.56 18.18 6.02
C ILE A 151 -4.82 18.59 4.57
N LEU A 152 -5.95 18.16 3.99
CA LEU A 152 -6.32 18.49 2.61
C LEU A 152 -6.60 19.99 2.44
N GLU A 153 -7.28 20.63 3.41
CA GLU A 153 -7.50 22.08 3.41
C GLU A 153 -6.17 22.83 3.40
N ARG A 154 -5.22 22.46 4.27
CA ARG A 154 -3.89 23.09 4.31
C ARG A 154 -3.03 22.83 3.07
N ALA A 155 -3.24 21.71 2.38
CA ALA A 155 -2.53 21.40 1.15
C ALA A 155 -3.06 22.20 -0.07
N ALA A 156 -4.28 22.76 0.04
CA ALA A 156 -4.92 23.54 -1.00
C ALA A 156 -4.57 25.06 -0.96
N ASP A 157 -4.03 25.53 0.18
CA ASP A 157 -3.56 26.90 0.38
C ASP A 157 -2.11 27.08 -0.14
#